data_079c361c2cf692bfe9148bd370795335
#
_entry.id   079c361c2cf692bfe9148bd370795335
#
_cell.length_a   1.000
_cell.length_b   1.000
_cell.length_c   1.000
_cell.angle_alpha   90.00
_cell.angle_beta   90.00
_cell.angle_gamma   90.00
#
_symmetry.space_group_name_H-M   'P 1'
#
loop_
_entity.id
_entity.type
_entity.pdbx_description
1 polymer ?
#
loop_
_entity_poly.entity_id
_entity_poly.type
_entity_poly.pdbx_seq_one_letter_code
_entity_poly.pdbx_strand_id
1 'polypeptide(L)'
;MQVFKCEYELPQGKINHNVHVDWDDKGNLHFTEHDLGDGVRQIWGTDEYEYFMMIHHKHVAKFILCCFWKGFTFEERFTVADLRKLCDEYEIAYDTDNWF
;
A
#
# COMPACT_ATOMS: atom_id res chain seq x y z
N MET A 1 -7.75 -9.40 0.79
CA MET A 1 -8.90 -8.47 0.93
C MET A 1 -8.54 -7.12 0.35
N GLN A 2 -9.36 -6.62 -0.54
CA GLN A 2 -9.16 -5.28 -1.10
C GLN A 2 -9.64 -4.23 -0.10
N VAL A 3 -8.77 -3.29 0.27
CA VAL A 3 -9.10 -2.25 1.25
C VAL A 3 -9.27 -0.88 0.60
N PHE A 4 -8.75 -0.69 -0.62
CA PHE A 4 -8.90 0.56 -1.34
C PHE A 4 -8.83 0.32 -2.84
N LYS A 5 -9.65 1.05 -3.60
CA LYS A 5 -9.62 1.04 -5.06
C LYS A 5 -10.04 2.40 -5.57
N CYS A 6 -9.30 2.94 -6.54
CA CYS A 6 -9.72 4.12 -7.27
C CYS A 6 -9.17 4.09 -8.70
N GLU A 7 -9.78 4.90 -9.56
CA GLU A 7 -9.26 5.18 -10.89
C GLU A 7 -8.99 6.67 -11.00
N TYR A 8 -7.89 7.04 -11.63
CA TYR A 8 -7.62 8.43 -11.93
C TYR A 8 -6.92 8.56 -13.27
N GLU A 9 -7.02 9.75 -13.87
CA GLU A 9 -6.41 10.01 -15.17
C GLU A 9 -5.23 10.95 -15.03
N LEU A 10 -4.13 10.58 -15.68
CA LEU A 10 -3.00 11.46 -15.96
C LEU A 10 -3.09 11.90 -17.43
N PRO A 11 -2.36 12.95 -17.82
CA PRO A 11 -2.30 13.35 -19.24
C PRO A 11 -1.90 12.20 -20.17
N GLN A 12 -1.16 11.23 -19.65
CA GLN A 12 -0.61 10.10 -20.39
C GLN A 12 -1.53 8.88 -20.40
N GLY A 13 -2.58 8.85 -19.57
CA GLY A 13 -3.48 7.71 -19.52
C GLY A 13 -4.07 7.45 -18.16
N LYS A 14 -4.93 6.44 -18.10
CA LYS A 14 -5.65 6.03 -16.90
C LYS A 14 -4.79 5.17 -15.99
N ILE A 15 -4.96 5.32 -14.69
CA ILE A 15 -4.38 4.43 -13.68
C ILE A 15 -5.50 3.81 -12.85
N ASN A 16 -5.46 2.48 -12.73
CA ASN A 16 -6.30 1.68 -11.87
C ASN A 16 -5.48 1.34 -10.64
N HIS A 17 -5.80 1.95 -9.52
CA HIS A 17 -5.03 1.86 -8.28
C HIS A 17 -5.76 1.01 -7.25
N ASN A 18 -5.10 -0.03 -6.76
CA ASN A 18 -5.68 -0.99 -5.81
C ASN A 18 -4.72 -1.23 -4.64
N VAL A 19 -5.27 -1.36 -3.45
CA VAL A 19 -4.51 -1.76 -2.26
C VAL A 19 -5.22 -2.95 -1.60
N HIS A 20 -4.48 -4.01 -1.33
CA HIS A 20 -4.96 -5.22 -0.67
C HIS A 20 -4.21 -5.44 0.64
N VAL A 21 -4.88 -6.09 1.58
CA VAL A 21 -4.28 -6.54 2.83
C VAL A 21 -4.66 -7.99 3.07
N ASP A 22 -3.66 -8.78 3.42
CA ASP A 22 -3.84 -10.21 3.72
C ASP A 22 -2.91 -10.63 4.84
N TRP A 23 -3.32 -11.66 5.58
CA TRP A 23 -2.50 -12.31 6.58
C TRP A 23 -1.83 -13.54 5.96
N ASP A 24 -0.59 -13.80 6.33
CA ASP A 24 0.00 -15.11 6.02
C ASP A 24 -0.28 -16.12 7.16
N ASP A 25 0.16 -17.35 6.99
CA ASP A 25 -0.06 -18.41 7.96
C ASP A 25 0.71 -18.23 9.26
N LYS A 26 1.66 -17.31 9.30
CA LYS A 26 2.45 -16.97 10.49
C LYS A 26 1.93 -15.75 11.22
N GLY A 27 0.87 -15.12 10.71
CA GLY A 27 0.29 -13.93 11.29
C GLY A 27 0.96 -12.62 10.88
N ASN A 28 1.85 -12.65 9.89
CA ASN A 28 2.41 -11.43 9.32
C ASN A 28 1.37 -10.74 8.46
N LEU A 29 1.37 -9.42 8.46
CA LEU A 29 0.41 -8.60 7.70
C LEU A 29 1.08 -8.11 6.42
N HIS A 30 0.46 -8.42 5.29
CA HIS A 30 0.96 -8.07 3.97
C HIS A 30 0.05 -7.07 3.29
N PHE A 31 0.62 -5.95 2.86
CA PHE A 31 -0.05 -4.96 2.03
C PHE A 31 0.51 -5.04 0.62
N THR A 32 -0.38 -5.02 -0.37
CA THR A 32 0.01 -4.99 -1.78
C THR A 32 -0.69 -3.82 -2.46
N GLU A 33 0.10 -2.94 -3.05
CA GLU A 33 -0.39 -1.89 -3.92
C GLU A 33 -0.18 -2.34 -5.36
N HIS A 34 -1.23 -2.29 -6.18
CA HIS A 34 -1.19 -2.75 -7.55
C HIS A 34 -1.80 -1.69 -8.45
N ASP A 35 -0.97 -1.11 -9.31
CA ASP A 35 -1.38 -0.07 -10.24
C ASP A 35 -1.29 -0.60 -11.66
N LEU A 36 -2.35 -0.40 -12.43
CA LEU A 36 -2.49 -0.87 -13.81
C LEU A 36 -2.89 0.27 -14.72
N GLY A 37 -2.49 0.19 -15.99
CA GLY A 37 -2.97 1.06 -17.03
C GLY A 37 -1.87 1.86 -17.73
N ASP A 38 -2.26 2.60 -18.76
CA ASP A 38 -1.34 3.36 -19.62
C ASP A 38 -0.60 4.46 -18.85
N GLY A 39 -1.23 5.04 -17.83
CA GLY A 39 -0.60 6.03 -16.97
C GLY A 39 0.59 5.48 -16.18
N VAL A 40 0.55 4.20 -15.83
CA VAL A 40 1.65 3.52 -15.12
C VAL A 40 2.88 3.43 -16.01
N ARG A 41 2.68 3.16 -17.31
CA ARG A 41 3.78 3.05 -18.27
C ARG A 41 4.62 4.32 -18.35
N GLN A 42 3.99 5.48 -18.23
CA GLN A 42 4.68 6.75 -18.31
C GLN A 42 5.60 6.99 -17.10
N ILE A 43 5.23 6.44 -15.96
CA ILE A 43 5.97 6.61 -14.68
C ILE A 43 7.02 5.51 -14.52
N TRP A 44 6.65 4.24 -14.77
CA TRP A 44 7.48 3.08 -14.43
C TRP A 44 8.04 2.33 -15.63
N GLY A 45 7.65 2.69 -16.86
CA GLY A 45 8.09 2.03 -18.08
C GLY A 45 7.34 0.75 -18.42
N THR A 46 6.42 0.31 -17.55
CA THR A 46 5.53 -0.82 -17.77
C THR A 46 4.10 -0.40 -17.46
N ASP A 47 3.10 -1.15 -17.96
CA ASP A 47 1.69 -0.87 -17.69
C ASP A 47 1.18 -1.52 -16.39
N GLU A 48 2.08 -2.07 -15.58
CA GLU A 48 1.76 -2.70 -14.31
C GLU A 48 2.86 -2.40 -13.29
N TYR A 49 2.46 -2.08 -12.06
CA TYR A 49 3.37 -1.80 -10.95
C TYR A 49 2.83 -2.44 -9.68
N GLU A 50 3.69 -3.12 -8.94
CA GLU A 50 3.34 -3.69 -7.65
C GLU A 50 4.32 -3.23 -6.58
N TYR A 51 3.78 -2.87 -5.42
CA TYR A 51 4.55 -2.48 -4.25
C TYR A 51 4.06 -3.28 -3.05
N PHE A 52 4.99 -3.86 -2.33
CA PHE A 52 4.71 -4.77 -1.22
C PHE A 52 5.27 -4.21 0.07
N MET A 53 4.49 -4.35 1.16
CA MET A 53 4.93 -4.00 2.49
C MET A 53 4.48 -5.11 3.43
N MET A 54 5.36 -5.54 4.32
CA MET A 54 5.05 -6.58 5.28
C MET A 54 5.38 -6.10 6.69
N ILE A 55 4.46 -6.35 7.61
CA ILE A 55 4.66 -6.11 9.04
C ILE A 55 4.72 -7.46 9.75
N HIS A 56 5.84 -7.72 10.40
CA HIS A 56 6.07 -8.96 11.12
C HIS A 56 5.02 -9.13 12.24
N HIS A 57 4.57 -10.37 12.47
CA HIS A 57 3.47 -10.67 13.39
C HIS A 57 3.66 -10.03 14.79
N LYS A 58 4.88 -9.96 15.28
CA LYS A 58 5.17 -9.39 16.61
C LYS A 58 4.93 -7.87 16.69
N HIS A 59 4.81 -7.18 15.56
CA HIS A 59 4.59 -5.74 15.51
C HIS A 59 3.17 -5.37 15.05
N VAL A 60 2.35 -6.34 14.68
CA VAL A 60 1.03 -6.09 14.09
C VAL A 60 0.09 -5.41 15.09
N ALA A 61 0.08 -5.84 16.35
CA ALA A 61 -0.79 -5.21 17.35
C ALA A 61 -0.46 -3.73 17.53
N LYS A 62 0.81 -3.38 17.63
CA LYS A 62 1.25 -1.99 17.72
C LYS A 62 0.85 -1.20 16.48
N PHE A 63 1.02 -1.79 15.29
CA PHE A 63 0.65 -1.15 14.04
C PHE A 63 -0.85 -0.82 14.01
N ILE A 64 -1.70 -1.77 14.39
CA ILE A 64 -3.15 -1.57 14.41
C ILE A 64 -3.54 -0.46 15.38
N LEU A 65 -2.96 -0.45 16.58
CA LEU A 65 -3.22 0.59 17.58
C LEU A 65 -2.79 1.98 17.07
N CYS A 66 -1.65 2.06 16.39
CA CYS A 66 -1.19 3.32 15.79
C CYS A 66 -2.09 3.80 14.66
N CYS A 67 -2.63 2.88 13.86
CA CYS A 67 -3.62 3.22 12.83
C CYS A 67 -4.88 3.82 13.46
N PHE A 68 -5.36 3.22 14.54
CA PHE A 68 -6.50 3.73 15.29
C PHE A 68 -6.22 5.12 15.85
N TRP A 69 -5.05 5.28 16.46
CA TRP A 69 -4.64 6.55 17.06
C TRP A 69 -4.53 7.66 16.03
N LYS A 70 -3.95 7.35 14.88
CA LYS A 70 -3.76 8.33 13.80
C LYS A 70 -5.08 8.74 13.15
N GLY A 71 -6.07 7.85 13.11
CA GLY A 71 -7.38 8.14 12.51
C GLY A 71 -7.27 8.37 11.01
N PHE A 72 -6.78 7.37 10.27
CA PHE A 72 -6.67 7.49 8.82
C PHE A 72 -7.99 7.83 8.18
N THR A 73 -7.99 8.85 7.33
CA THR A 73 -9.06 9.13 6.40
C THR A 73 -8.56 8.79 5.00
N PHE A 74 -9.30 7.94 4.30
CA PHE A 74 -8.99 7.59 2.92
C PHE A 74 -9.64 8.63 2.02
N GLU A 75 -8.83 9.56 1.54
CA GLU A 75 -9.29 10.60 0.61
C GLU A 75 -9.20 10.11 -0.84
N GLU A 76 -8.71 10.96 -1.74
CA GLU A 76 -8.69 10.64 -3.16
C GLU A 76 -7.77 9.46 -3.50
N ARG A 77 -6.64 9.36 -2.84
CA ARG A 77 -5.66 8.31 -3.07
C ARG A 77 -5.02 7.87 -1.77
N PHE A 78 -5.23 6.61 -1.44
CA PHE A 78 -4.55 5.95 -0.35
C PHE A 78 -3.48 5.03 -0.92
N THR A 79 -2.25 5.13 -0.43
CA THR A 79 -1.14 4.31 -0.89
C THR A 79 -0.47 3.58 0.25
N VAL A 80 0.28 2.52 -0.08
CA VAL A 80 1.10 1.81 0.91
C VAL A 80 2.16 2.74 1.50
N ALA A 81 2.61 3.75 0.75
CA ALA A 81 3.54 4.75 1.27
C ALA A 81 2.97 5.51 2.47
N ASP A 82 1.66 5.70 2.54
CA ASP A 82 1.01 6.34 3.70
C ASP A 82 1.16 5.48 4.95
N LEU A 83 1.03 4.17 4.81
CA LEU A 83 1.25 3.22 5.90
C LEU A 83 2.71 3.17 6.31
N ARG A 84 3.62 3.24 5.36
CA ARG A 84 5.06 3.29 5.64
C ARG A 84 5.41 4.53 6.46
N LYS A 85 4.85 5.68 6.11
CA LYS A 85 5.06 6.91 6.88
C LYS A 85 4.57 6.78 8.32
N LEU A 86 3.44 6.10 8.53
CA LEU A 86 2.95 5.81 9.87
C LEU A 86 3.95 4.96 10.65
N CYS A 87 4.47 3.91 10.02
CA CYS A 87 5.44 3.03 10.65
C CYS A 87 6.73 3.79 11.01
N ASP A 88 7.20 4.66 10.13
CA ASP A 88 8.38 5.48 10.39
C ASP A 88 8.14 6.44 11.57
N GLU A 89 6.96 7.04 11.66
CA GLU A 89 6.59 7.95 12.73
C GLU A 89 6.56 7.27 14.10
N TYR A 90 6.06 6.03 14.16
CA TYR A 90 5.90 5.28 15.41
C TYR A 90 6.96 4.21 15.62
N GLU A 91 8.01 4.22 14.82
CA GLU A 91 9.14 3.29 14.95
C GLU A 91 8.73 1.82 14.88
N ILE A 92 7.86 1.50 13.93
CA ILE A 92 7.42 0.13 13.64
C ILE A 92 8.27 -0.42 12.49
N ALA A 93 8.96 -1.52 12.72
CA ALA A 93 9.75 -2.18 11.69
C ALA A 93 8.85 -2.81 10.63
N TYR A 94 9.26 -2.73 9.37
CA TYR A 94 8.55 -3.30 8.23
C TYR A 94 9.54 -3.67 7.12
N ASP A 95 9.11 -4.56 6.23
CA ASP A 95 9.85 -4.92 5.03
C ASP A 95 9.10 -4.41 3.80
N THR A 96 9.81 -4.01 2.77
CA THR A 96 9.23 -3.57 1.51
C THR A 96 9.90 -4.23 0.33
N ASP A 97 9.14 -4.38 -0.75
CA ASP A 97 9.64 -4.86 -2.04
C ASP A 97 8.79 -4.22 -3.14
N ASN A 98 9.28 -4.24 -4.36
CA ASN A 98 8.52 -3.72 -5.47
C ASN A 98 8.82 -4.51 -6.74
N TRP A 99 7.84 -4.50 -7.64
CA TRP A 99 7.94 -5.16 -8.95
C TRP A 99 7.32 -4.26 -10.03
N PHE A 100 8.10 -4.04 -11.08
CA PHE A 100 7.67 -3.25 -12.23
C PHE A 100 8.58 -3.45 -13.44
#